data_1bb98ac5704584af1eacb4478f11d42e
#
_entry.id   1bb98ac5704584af1eacb4478f11d42e
#
_cell.length_a   1.000
_cell.length_b   1.000
_cell.length_c   1.000
_cell.angle_alpha   90.00
_cell.angle_beta   90.00
_cell.angle_gamma   90.00
#
_symmetry.space_group_name_H-M   'P 1'
#
loop_
_entity.id
_entity.type
_entity.pdbx_description
1 polymer ?
#
loop_
_entity_poly.entity_id
_entity_poly.type
_entity_poly.pdbx_seq_one_letter_code
_entity_poly.pdbx_strand_id
1 'polypeptide(L)'
;MSLHLLKRAHLLASQLVRPACVTATSARTTFYNPDRKDGYGKEDTTGKLPLKDQITFGIQSFKEEFHMLKSEVVETIQCDPRIYYPGDSEVFWRFNKQDTIDKWVTTTDKDNGEGFSTAEFTLGPGNTGIFSGVLEPTPPKGSTVKRTGYCNVRSERKYKSFGRDDYYDWSVFTHLLFRVRGDGRSYMISLGMDGHFDVTWNVIYNFILYTRGGPYWQVAKIPFSKFFLSYKGRVQDKQCPVARNKITNLGLTIADGIPGPFRLEMDYIGGYIDETHTEEFAYEMYETPMGYVAGY
;
A
#
# COMPACT_ATOMS: atom_id res chain seq x y z
N MET A 1 3.65 65.28 9.85
CA MET A 1 2.85 64.13 9.42
C MET A 1 3.75 62.90 9.44
N SER A 2 3.75 61.91 10.28
CA SER A 2 2.88 61.71 11.36
C SER A 2 3.26 60.38 12.00
N LEU A 3 3.95 60.42 13.11
CA LEU A 3 4.23 59.24 13.95
C LEU A 3 2.95 58.53 14.45
N HIS A 4 1.81 59.21 14.36
CA HIS A 4 0.51 58.69 14.78
C HIS A 4 -0.11 57.71 13.80
N LEU A 5 0.21 57.78 12.51
CA LEU A 5 -0.29 56.88 11.51
C LEU A 5 0.45 55.53 11.49
N LEU A 6 1.75 55.53 11.79
CA LEU A 6 2.55 54.30 11.94
C LEU A 6 2.16 53.47 13.18
N LYS A 7 1.80 54.12 14.30
CA LYS A 7 1.30 53.41 15.49
C LYS A 7 -0.08 52.78 15.29
N ARG A 8 -0.96 53.41 14.48
CA ARG A 8 -2.27 52.80 14.16
C ARG A 8 -2.15 51.61 13.16
N ALA A 9 -1.21 51.67 12.25
CA ALA A 9 -0.95 50.53 11.34
C ALA A 9 -0.40 49.31 12.09
N HIS A 10 0.46 49.54 13.11
CA HIS A 10 1.00 48.44 13.93
C HIS A 10 -0.05 47.81 14.86
N LEU A 11 -1.03 48.61 15.35
CA LEU A 11 -2.13 48.12 16.17
C LEU A 11 -3.18 47.35 15.35
N LEU A 12 -3.39 47.68 14.09
CA LEU A 12 -4.29 46.96 13.19
C LEU A 12 -3.66 45.66 12.67
N ALA A 13 -2.34 45.62 12.49
CA ALA A 13 -1.63 44.42 12.09
C ALA A 13 -1.57 43.38 13.23
N SER A 14 -1.56 43.79 14.48
CA SER A 14 -1.55 42.87 15.63
C SER A 14 -2.92 42.24 15.93
N GLN A 15 -4.00 42.78 15.39
CA GLN A 15 -5.35 42.23 15.57
C GLN A 15 -5.76 41.23 14.45
N LEU A 16 -5.00 41.14 13.35
CA LEU A 16 -5.30 40.25 12.22
C LEU A 16 -4.62 38.90 12.31
N VAL A 17 -3.75 38.68 13.27
CA VAL A 17 -3.17 37.36 13.53
C VAL A 17 -3.77 36.79 14.80
N ARG A 18 -5.07 36.54 14.80
CA ARG A 18 -5.59 35.46 15.65
C ARG A 18 -5.14 34.15 14.98
N PRO A 19 -4.37 33.31 15.68
CA PRO A 19 -4.25 31.95 15.21
C PRO A 19 -5.68 31.39 15.17
N ALA A 20 -6.22 31.19 13.99
CA ALA A 20 -7.34 30.31 13.84
C ALA A 20 -6.83 28.99 14.40
N CYS A 21 -7.27 28.67 15.61
CA CYS A 21 -7.21 27.32 16.13
C CYS A 21 -8.10 26.52 15.18
N VAL A 22 -7.53 26.09 14.08
CA VAL A 22 -8.09 25.01 13.25
C VAL A 22 -7.98 23.81 14.16
N THR A 23 -8.96 23.67 15.04
CA THR A 23 -9.33 22.35 15.51
C THR A 23 -9.63 21.62 14.21
N ALA A 24 -8.70 20.81 13.75
CA ALA A 24 -8.97 19.81 12.76
C ALA A 24 -10.00 18.87 13.39
N THR A 25 -11.25 19.29 13.37
CA THR A 25 -12.37 18.38 13.42
C THR A 25 -12.16 17.54 12.17
N SER A 26 -11.66 16.33 12.38
CA SER A 26 -11.72 15.27 11.41
C SER A 26 -13.17 15.21 10.94
N ALA A 27 -13.48 15.97 9.92
CA ALA A 27 -14.75 15.89 9.24
C ALA A 27 -14.76 14.48 8.64
N ARG A 28 -15.35 13.55 9.36
CA ARG A 28 -15.70 12.23 8.81
C ARG A 28 -16.70 12.49 7.71
N THR A 29 -16.21 12.69 6.51
CA THR A 29 -17.07 12.68 5.35
C THR A 29 -17.61 11.26 5.22
N THR A 30 -18.87 11.13 4.94
CA THR A 30 -19.57 9.82 4.80
C THR A 30 -18.93 8.95 3.71
N PHE A 31 -18.09 9.53 2.87
CA PHE A 31 -17.49 8.92 1.69
C PHE A 31 -15.99 8.66 1.80
N TYR A 32 -15.29 9.33 2.71
CA TYR A 32 -13.85 9.18 2.88
C TYR A 32 -13.52 9.01 4.36
N ASN A 33 -13.03 7.85 4.71
CA ASN A 33 -12.46 7.58 6.02
C ASN A 33 -10.97 7.25 5.80
N PRO A 34 -10.08 8.24 5.89
CA PRO A 34 -8.65 7.98 5.77
C PRO A 34 -8.26 7.03 6.88
N ASP A 35 -7.88 5.83 6.51
CA ASP A 35 -7.35 4.87 7.45
C ASP A 35 -6.00 5.40 7.96
N ARG A 36 -5.84 5.51 9.27
CA ARG A 36 -4.63 6.02 9.90
C ARG A 36 -3.38 5.19 9.58
N LYS A 37 -3.59 3.97 9.10
CA LYS A 37 -2.53 3.01 8.77
C LYS A 37 -2.57 2.55 7.31
N ASP A 38 -3.16 3.33 6.44
CA ASP A 38 -3.18 3.00 5.02
C ASP A 38 -1.81 3.10 4.35
N GLY A 39 -0.80 3.61 5.05
CA GLY A 39 0.54 3.86 4.52
C GLY A 39 0.63 5.11 3.65
N TYR A 40 -0.45 5.90 3.60
CA TYR A 40 -0.56 7.07 2.75
C TYR A 40 -0.23 8.39 3.45
N GLY A 41 0.00 8.38 4.73
CA GLY A 41 0.36 9.59 5.47
C GLY A 41 1.28 9.26 6.62
N LYS A 42 2.48 9.83 6.62
CA LYS A 42 3.25 9.95 7.86
C LYS A 42 2.42 10.83 8.79
N GLU A 43 2.28 10.43 10.05
CA GLU A 43 1.66 11.32 11.05
C GLU A 43 2.32 12.69 10.96
N ASP A 44 1.52 13.72 10.79
CA ASP A 44 2.02 15.09 10.71
C ASP A 44 2.53 15.52 12.08
N THR A 45 3.75 15.13 12.39
CA THR A 45 4.44 15.50 13.63
C THR A 45 4.95 16.93 13.59
N THR A 46 4.91 17.59 12.44
CA THR A 46 5.42 18.94 12.23
C THR A 46 4.66 19.98 13.06
N GLY A 47 3.36 19.79 13.27
CA GLY A 47 2.55 20.71 14.09
C GLY A 47 2.97 20.80 15.56
N LYS A 48 3.78 19.87 16.06
CA LYS A 48 4.28 19.86 17.46
C LYS A 48 5.66 20.50 17.63
N LEU A 49 6.32 20.85 16.53
CA LEU A 49 7.67 21.42 16.56
C LEU A 49 7.66 22.95 16.74
N PRO A 50 8.74 23.54 17.29
CA PRO A 50 8.94 24.99 17.30
C PRO A 50 8.94 25.58 15.90
N LEU A 51 8.47 26.82 15.73
CA LEU A 51 8.33 27.48 14.43
C LEU A 51 9.63 27.48 13.58
N LYS A 52 10.79 27.61 14.23
CA LYS A 52 12.09 27.55 13.52
C LYS A 52 12.34 26.19 12.91
N ASP A 53 12.03 25.12 13.65
CA ASP A 53 12.23 23.74 13.20
C ASP A 53 11.23 23.37 12.10
N GLN A 54 10.00 23.90 12.19
CA GLN A 54 9.00 23.74 11.11
C GLN A 54 9.48 24.36 9.80
N ILE A 55 10.06 25.59 9.86
CA ILE A 55 10.59 26.27 8.67
C ILE A 55 11.80 25.51 8.11
N THR A 56 12.70 25.08 8.98
CA THR A 56 13.89 24.31 8.56
C THR A 56 13.49 22.99 7.91
N PHE A 57 12.56 22.28 8.52
CA PHE A 57 11.99 21.04 7.97
C PHE A 57 11.30 21.29 6.63
N GLY A 58 10.50 22.34 6.51
CA GLY A 58 9.84 22.69 5.24
C GLY A 58 10.83 23.00 4.12
N ILE A 59 11.94 23.72 4.41
CA ILE A 59 12.98 23.99 3.42
C ILE A 59 13.71 22.70 3.02
N GLN A 60 13.97 21.81 3.97
CA GLN A 60 14.63 20.54 3.68
C GLN A 60 13.73 19.63 2.84
N SER A 61 12.47 19.47 3.23
CA SER A 61 11.49 18.72 2.43
C SER A 61 11.34 19.28 1.02
N PHE A 62 11.30 20.61 0.87
CA PHE A 62 11.22 21.24 -0.45
C PHE A 62 12.46 20.92 -1.31
N LYS A 63 13.67 20.90 -0.72
CA LYS A 63 14.88 20.51 -1.45
C LYS A 63 14.85 19.06 -1.90
N GLU A 64 14.37 18.16 -1.05
CA GLU A 64 14.22 16.75 -1.36
C GLU A 64 13.22 16.54 -2.51
N GLU A 65 12.05 17.20 -2.42
CA GLU A 65 11.05 17.17 -3.48
C GLU A 65 11.57 17.75 -4.81
N PHE A 66 12.35 18.83 -4.75
CA PHE A 66 12.96 19.42 -5.95
C PHE A 66 14.04 18.52 -6.54
N HIS A 67 14.80 17.80 -5.69
CA HIS A 67 15.77 16.82 -6.16
C HIS A 67 15.08 15.64 -6.85
N MET A 68 13.97 15.17 -6.31
CA MET A 68 13.13 14.15 -6.94
C MET A 68 12.60 14.62 -8.29
N LEU A 69 12.07 15.85 -8.37
CA LEU A 69 11.59 16.43 -9.64
C LEU A 69 12.70 16.46 -10.68
N LYS A 70 13.91 16.88 -10.28
CA LYS A 70 15.07 16.91 -11.20
C LYS A 70 15.39 15.52 -11.74
N SER A 71 15.40 14.48 -10.88
CA SER A 71 15.64 13.10 -11.33
C SER A 71 14.55 12.60 -12.27
N GLU A 72 13.28 12.90 -12.00
CA GLU A 72 12.16 12.58 -12.89
C GLU A 72 12.29 13.23 -14.27
N VAL A 73 12.67 14.53 -14.32
CA VAL A 73 12.88 15.24 -15.58
C VAL A 73 14.05 14.64 -16.36
N VAL A 74 15.16 14.33 -15.68
CA VAL A 74 16.31 13.68 -16.33
C VAL A 74 15.93 12.32 -16.89
N GLU A 75 15.22 11.50 -16.12
CA GLU A 75 14.73 10.18 -16.55
C GLU A 75 13.80 10.31 -17.78
N THR A 76 12.91 11.30 -17.76
CA THR A 76 12.02 11.59 -18.90
C THR A 76 12.76 12.03 -20.14
N ILE A 77 13.83 12.86 -20.00
CA ILE A 77 14.63 13.33 -21.12
C ILE A 77 15.53 12.24 -21.69
N GLN A 78 16.10 11.40 -20.80
CA GLN A 78 16.98 10.30 -21.21
C GLN A 78 16.22 9.24 -22.00
N CYS A 79 14.89 9.11 -21.79
CA CYS A 79 14.02 8.17 -22.51
C CYS A 79 14.69 6.81 -22.71
N ASP A 80 15.30 6.25 -21.66
CA ASP A 80 15.97 4.96 -21.76
C ASP A 80 14.92 3.84 -21.78
N PRO A 81 14.57 3.29 -22.96
CA PRO A 81 13.55 2.25 -23.05
C PRO A 81 14.14 0.97 -22.49
N ARG A 82 13.61 0.50 -21.38
CA ARG A 82 13.91 -0.85 -20.89
C ARG A 82 13.37 -1.85 -21.92
N ILE A 83 14.28 -2.53 -22.57
CA ILE A 83 13.92 -3.59 -23.52
C ILE A 83 13.86 -4.92 -22.74
N TYR A 84 12.72 -5.54 -22.75
CA TYR A 84 12.50 -6.83 -22.11
C TYR A 84 12.37 -7.92 -23.16
N TYR A 85 12.96 -9.05 -22.88
CA TYR A 85 12.85 -10.25 -23.71
C TYR A 85 12.03 -11.34 -23.00
N PRO A 86 11.44 -12.25 -23.75
CA PRO A 86 10.81 -13.44 -23.19
C PRO A 86 11.75 -14.23 -22.30
N GLY A 87 11.26 -14.59 -21.13
CA GLY A 87 12.08 -15.24 -20.12
C GLY A 87 12.82 -14.31 -19.15
N ASP A 88 12.78 -13.00 -19.41
CA ASP A 88 13.38 -12.04 -18.49
C ASP A 88 12.61 -11.94 -17.18
N SER A 89 13.36 -11.65 -16.12
CA SER A 89 12.80 -11.37 -14.79
C SER A 89 13.41 -10.12 -14.21
N GLU A 90 12.59 -9.30 -13.60
CA GLU A 90 13.02 -8.10 -12.88
C GLU A 90 12.65 -8.22 -11.40
N VAL A 91 13.58 -7.87 -10.51
CA VAL A 91 13.33 -7.83 -9.06
C VAL A 91 12.86 -6.44 -8.67
N PHE A 92 11.62 -6.34 -8.20
CA PHE A 92 11.02 -5.08 -7.73
C PHE A 92 11.48 -4.72 -6.33
N TRP A 93 11.46 -5.70 -5.42
CA TRP A 93 11.92 -5.54 -4.04
C TRP A 93 12.83 -6.70 -3.65
N ARG A 94 13.99 -6.35 -3.11
CA ARG A 94 14.91 -7.29 -2.48
C ARG A 94 15.06 -6.92 -1.01
N PHE A 95 14.72 -7.83 -0.12
CA PHE A 95 14.63 -7.59 1.32
C PHE A 95 15.96 -7.82 2.05
N ASN A 96 17.06 -7.32 1.48
CA ASN A 96 18.39 -7.50 2.01
C ASN A 96 18.96 -6.25 2.72
N LYS A 97 18.17 -5.18 2.82
CA LYS A 97 18.56 -3.92 3.46
C LYS A 97 17.44 -3.41 4.34
N GLN A 98 17.81 -2.74 5.43
CA GLN A 98 16.86 -2.12 6.34
C GLN A 98 15.99 -1.07 5.63
N ASP A 99 16.57 -0.24 4.75
CA ASP A 99 15.83 0.78 4.00
C ASP A 99 14.68 0.21 3.17
N THR A 100 14.81 -1.05 2.72
CA THR A 100 13.71 -1.72 2.00
C THR A 100 12.62 -2.18 2.96
N ILE A 101 13.01 -2.67 4.14
CA ILE A 101 12.07 -3.09 5.19
C ILE A 101 11.25 -1.90 5.69
N ASP A 102 11.89 -0.75 5.92
CA ASP A 102 11.27 0.45 6.46
C ASP A 102 10.20 1.07 5.51
N LYS A 103 10.24 0.70 4.23
CA LYS A 103 9.21 1.07 3.22
C LYS A 103 8.00 0.15 3.23
N TRP A 104 7.93 -0.79 4.18
CA TRP A 104 6.80 -1.68 4.32
C TRP A 104 6.11 -1.44 5.65
N VAL A 105 4.80 -1.31 5.60
CA VAL A 105 3.96 -1.00 6.75
C VAL A 105 3.23 -2.25 7.20
N THR A 106 3.36 -2.58 8.49
CA THR A 106 2.60 -3.65 9.12
C THR A 106 1.32 -3.09 9.74
N THR A 107 0.22 -3.79 9.54
CA THR A 107 -1.08 -3.50 10.15
C THR A 107 -1.70 -4.77 10.69
N THR A 108 -2.36 -4.66 11.85
CA THR A 108 -3.01 -5.79 12.51
C THR A 108 -4.43 -5.40 12.91
N ASP A 109 -5.26 -6.39 13.21
CA ASP A 109 -6.59 -6.18 13.77
C ASP A 109 -6.55 -5.46 15.14
N LYS A 110 -5.48 -5.66 15.91
CA LYS A 110 -5.25 -4.95 17.16
C LYS A 110 -5.12 -3.44 16.97
N ASP A 111 -4.45 -3.02 15.88
CA ASP A 111 -4.24 -1.61 15.58
C ASP A 111 -5.56 -0.87 15.29
N ASN A 112 -6.53 -1.59 14.77
CA ASN A 112 -7.87 -1.08 14.50
C ASN A 112 -8.84 -1.28 15.69
N GLY A 113 -8.37 -1.89 16.78
CA GLY A 113 -9.23 -2.20 17.94
C GLY A 113 -10.21 -3.34 17.68
N GLU A 114 -9.99 -4.15 16.66
CA GLU A 114 -10.87 -5.22 16.22
C GLU A 114 -10.45 -6.61 16.73
N GLY A 115 -9.20 -6.74 17.19
CA GLY A 115 -8.66 -8.02 17.63
C GLY A 115 -7.42 -7.91 18.51
N PHE A 116 -6.69 -9.02 18.64
CA PHE A 116 -5.52 -9.15 19.50
C PHE A 116 -4.26 -9.62 18.75
N SER A 117 -4.33 -9.80 17.44
CA SER A 117 -3.21 -10.25 16.65
C SER A 117 -2.05 -9.25 16.68
N THR A 118 -0.84 -9.76 16.59
CA THR A 118 0.40 -8.96 16.57
C THR A 118 1.27 -9.40 15.42
N ALA A 119 1.92 -8.44 14.76
CA ALA A 119 2.84 -8.71 13.68
C ALA A 119 3.97 -7.70 13.64
N GLU A 120 5.09 -8.15 13.14
CA GLU A 120 6.26 -7.35 12.85
C GLU A 120 6.89 -7.75 11.52
N PHE A 121 7.57 -6.80 10.88
CA PHE A 121 8.35 -7.04 9.69
C PHE A 121 9.77 -6.53 9.92
N THR A 122 10.72 -7.44 9.97
CA THR A 122 12.11 -7.15 10.37
C THR A 122 13.12 -7.75 9.42
N LEU A 123 14.33 -7.19 9.40
CA LEU A 123 15.45 -7.78 8.67
C LEU A 123 16.02 -8.96 9.46
N GLY A 124 15.99 -10.13 8.85
CA GLY A 124 16.53 -11.35 9.45
C GLY A 124 18.04 -11.49 9.32
N PRO A 125 18.65 -12.41 10.08
CA PRO A 125 20.11 -12.65 10.06
C PRO A 125 20.63 -13.16 8.72
N GLY A 126 19.75 -13.68 7.87
CA GLY A 126 20.07 -14.13 6.51
C GLY A 126 19.99 -13.03 5.44
N ASN A 127 19.91 -11.75 5.81
CA ASN A 127 19.62 -10.64 4.89
C ASN A 127 18.35 -10.88 4.08
N THR A 128 17.28 -11.23 4.76
CA THR A 128 15.95 -11.48 4.21
C THR A 128 14.90 -10.82 5.09
N GLY A 129 13.78 -10.39 4.53
CA GLY A 129 12.67 -9.85 5.30
C GLY A 129 11.90 -10.95 6.01
N ILE A 130 11.65 -10.79 7.29
CA ILE A 130 10.88 -11.73 8.11
C ILE A 130 9.58 -11.06 8.53
N PHE A 131 8.46 -11.56 8.02
CA PHE A 131 7.12 -11.22 8.48
C PHE A 131 6.66 -12.29 9.47
N SER A 132 6.56 -11.91 10.74
CA SER A 132 6.24 -12.83 11.82
C SER A 132 5.31 -12.19 12.85
N GLY A 133 4.62 -13.05 13.59
CA GLY A 133 3.70 -12.59 14.61
C GLY A 133 2.86 -13.71 15.20
N VAL A 134 1.77 -13.33 15.85
CA VAL A 134 0.78 -14.25 16.42
C VAL A 134 -0.59 -13.85 15.93
N LEU A 135 -1.28 -14.78 15.29
CA LEU A 135 -2.65 -14.60 14.85
C LEU A 135 -3.61 -15.05 15.96
N GLU A 136 -4.51 -14.16 16.36
CA GLU A 136 -5.56 -14.43 17.33
C GLU A 136 -6.93 -14.12 16.73
N PRO A 137 -7.66 -15.13 16.25
CA PRO A 137 -8.94 -14.94 15.56
C PRO A 137 -10.13 -14.71 16.51
N THR A 138 -9.90 -14.66 17.82
CA THR A 138 -10.97 -14.49 18.80
C THR A 138 -11.42 -13.02 18.86
N PRO A 139 -12.69 -12.71 18.57
CA PRO A 139 -13.16 -11.33 18.63
C PRO A 139 -13.22 -10.80 20.07
N PRO A 140 -12.97 -9.52 20.30
CA PRO A 140 -13.12 -8.89 21.60
C PRO A 140 -14.57 -8.99 22.12
N LYS A 141 -14.72 -9.19 23.44
CA LYS A 141 -16.04 -9.26 24.08
C LYS A 141 -16.80 -7.94 23.86
N GLY A 142 -18.03 -8.02 23.33
CA GLY A 142 -18.86 -6.87 23.06
C GLY A 142 -18.60 -6.16 21.73
N SER A 143 -17.71 -6.70 20.88
CA SER A 143 -17.50 -6.18 19.52
C SER A 143 -18.66 -6.54 18.61
N THR A 144 -18.96 -5.64 17.69
CA THR A 144 -19.90 -5.89 16.56
C THR A 144 -19.25 -6.70 15.44
N VAL A 145 -17.94 -6.85 15.48
CA VAL A 145 -17.15 -7.56 14.47
C VAL A 145 -17.29 -9.07 14.69
N LYS A 146 -17.74 -9.78 13.67
CA LYS A 146 -17.99 -11.23 13.73
C LYS A 146 -16.74 -12.07 13.42
N ARG A 147 -15.78 -11.52 12.71
CA ARG A 147 -14.55 -12.19 12.30
C ARG A 147 -13.37 -11.26 12.51
N THR A 148 -12.39 -11.70 13.23
CA THR A 148 -11.13 -11.01 13.54
C THR A 148 -9.97 -11.95 13.22
N GLY A 149 -8.78 -11.51 13.44
CA GLY A 149 -7.57 -12.28 13.19
C GLY A 149 -7.02 -12.03 11.80
N TYR A 150 -6.38 -10.88 11.61
CA TYR A 150 -5.55 -10.64 10.45
C TYR A 150 -4.27 -9.89 10.81
N CYS A 151 -3.22 -10.19 10.08
CA CYS A 151 -1.99 -9.43 10.08
C CYS A 151 -1.60 -9.17 8.62
N ASN A 152 -1.27 -7.94 8.32
CA ASN A 152 -0.93 -7.49 6.97
C ASN A 152 0.42 -6.78 6.98
N VAL A 153 1.20 -6.99 5.94
CA VAL A 153 2.39 -6.20 5.61
C VAL A 153 2.27 -5.77 4.16
N ARG A 154 2.44 -4.47 3.89
CA ARG A 154 2.30 -3.93 2.54
C ARG A 154 3.36 -2.88 2.23
N SER A 155 3.69 -2.75 0.95
CA SER A 155 4.55 -1.68 0.47
C SER A 155 3.87 -0.32 0.63
N GLU A 156 4.65 0.72 0.91
CA GLU A 156 4.16 2.09 0.79
C GLU A 156 3.70 2.38 -0.65
N ARG A 157 2.74 3.29 -0.78
CA ARG A 157 2.33 3.79 -2.09
C ARG A 157 3.46 4.61 -2.68
N LYS A 158 3.66 4.47 -3.99
CA LYS A 158 4.64 5.25 -4.73
C LYS A 158 4.08 6.63 -5.04
N TYR A 159 4.88 7.67 -4.77
CA TYR A 159 4.57 9.05 -5.12
C TYR A 159 5.70 9.65 -5.94
N LYS A 160 5.34 10.53 -6.85
CA LYS A 160 6.26 11.46 -7.52
C LYS A 160 6.47 12.70 -6.68
N SER A 161 7.43 13.52 -7.08
CA SER A 161 7.71 14.80 -6.44
C SER A 161 6.43 15.62 -6.22
N PHE A 162 6.38 16.36 -5.11
CA PHE A 162 5.23 17.16 -4.67
C PHE A 162 3.94 16.37 -4.46
N GLY A 163 4.06 15.11 -3.98
CA GLY A 163 2.91 14.28 -3.64
C GLY A 163 2.03 13.89 -4.83
N ARG A 164 2.55 13.95 -6.06
CA ARG A 164 1.82 13.47 -7.24
C ARG A 164 1.73 11.96 -7.23
N ASP A 165 0.57 11.43 -7.60
CA ASP A 165 0.37 9.98 -7.70
C ASP A 165 1.33 9.35 -8.70
N ASP A 166 1.92 8.22 -8.31
CA ASP A 166 2.70 7.35 -9.18
C ASP A 166 2.24 5.91 -9.02
N TYR A 167 2.48 5.12 -10.04
CA TYR A 167 2.02 3.74 -10.11
C TYR A 167 3.17 2.81 -10.48
N TYR A 168 3.05 1.56 -10.04
CA TYR A 168 3.88 0.50 -10.57
C TYR A 168 3.27 0.03 -11.90
N ASP A 169 4.02 0.17 -12.99
CA ASP A 169 3.65 -0.37 -14.29
C ASP A 169 4.30 -1.75 -14.48
N TRP A 170 3.46 -2.76 -14.38
CA TRP A 170 3.84 -4.16 -14.59
C TRP A 170 3.20 -4.75 -15.84
N SER A 171 2.77 -3.92 -16.78
CA SER A 171 2.07 -4.36 -18.00
C SER A 171 2.89 -5.31 -18.86
N VAL A 172 4.21 -5.20 -18.82
CA VAL A 172 5.14 -6.06 -19.56
C VAL A 172 5.21 -7.48 -18.97
N PHE A 173 5.03 -7.62 -17.65
CA PHE A 173 5.17 -8.89 -16.97
C PHE A 173 3.87 -9.71 -17.02
N THR A 174 3.99 -11.01 -17.23
CA THR A 174 2.88 -11.96 -17.21
C THR A 174 2.67 -12.59 -15.83
N HIS A 175 3.73 -12.69 -15.05
CA HIS A 175 3.75 -13.34 -13.76
C HIS A 175 4.42 -12.48 -12.69
N LEU A 176 3.94 -12.62 -11.48
CA LEU A 176 4.59 -12.15 -10.26
C LEU A 176 5.44 -13.29 -9.68
N LEU A 177 6.66 -12.96 -9.27
CA LEU A 177 7.58 -13.91 -8.65
C LEU A 177 7.72 -13.61 -7.17
N PHE A 178 7.58 -14.64 -6.35
CA PHE A 178 7.86 -14.58 -4.92
C PHE A 178 8.87 -15.65 -4.54
N ARG A 179 10.01 -15.25 -4.01
CA ARG A 179 10.93 -16.18 -3.36
C ARG A 179 10.74 -16.08 -1.86
N VAL A 180 10.10 -17.10 -1.30
CA VAL A 180 9.68 -17.13 0.10
C VAL A 180 10.05 -18.45 0.78
N ARG A 181 10.13 -18.41 2.10
CA ARG A 181 10.22 -19.58 2.97
C ARG A 181 9.15 -19.45 4.04
N GLY A 182 8.11 -20.24 3.96
CA GLY A 182 6.94 -20.16 4.84
C GLY A 182 6.90 -21.28 5.87
N ASP A 183 5.91 -21.19 6.69
CA ASP A 183 5.61 -22.10 7.81
C ASP A 183 4.55 -23.18 7.49
N GLY A 184 4.08 -23.21 6.24
CA GLY A 184 2.99 -24.10 5.80
C GLY A 184 1.61 -23.46 5.87
N ARG A 185 1.51 -22.21 6.30
CA ARG A 185 0.25 -21.44 6.33
C ARG A 185 -0.02 -20.79 4.97
N SER A 186 -1.25 -20.32 4.79
CA SER A 186 -1.69 -19.63 3.58
C SER A 186 -1.63 -18.13 3.77
N TYR A 187 -1.06 -17.43 2.79
CA TYR A 187 -0.96 -15.98 2.77
C TYR A 187 -1.71 -15.42 1.57
N MET A 188 -2.43 -14.36 1.75
CA MET A 188 -3.11 -13.66 0.66
C MET A 188 -2.22 -12.53 0.14
N ILE A 189 -1.88 -12.60 -1.14
CA ILE A 189 -1.22 -11.51 -1.86
C ILE A 189 -2.30 -10.56 -2.35
N SER A 190 -2.15 -9.29 -2.04
CA SER A 190 -3.11 -8.24 -2.39
C SER A 190 -2.45 -7.19 -3.25
N LEU A 191 -3.07 -6.82 -4.37
CA LEU A 191 -2.66 -5.73 -5.23
C LEU A 191 -3.66 -4.60 -5.10
N GLY A 192 -3.22 -3.47 -4.57
CA GLY A 192 -4.00 -2.25 -4.53
C GLY A 192 -3.98 -1.58 -5.90
N MET A 193 -5.14 -1.07 -6.31
CA MET A 193 -5.32 -0.40 -7.58
C MET A 193 -5.69 1.06 -7.36
N ASP A 194 -5.36 1.90 -8.34
CA ASP A 194 -5.84 3.26 -8.35
C ASP A 194 -7.37 3.30 -8.49
N GLY A 195 -7.99 4.03 -7.59
CA GLY A 195 -9.44 4.24 -7.59
C GLY A 195 -9.77 5.73 -7.68
N HIS A 196 -10.69 6.09 -8.57
CA HIS A 196 -11.06 7.49 -8.78
C HIS A 196 -11.83 8.14 -7.64
N PHE A 197 -12.41 7.34 -6.75
CA PHE A 197 -13.21 7.83 -5.62
C PHE A 197 -13.11 6.88 -4.44
N ASP A 198 -13.48 7.36 -3.28
CA ASP A 198 -13.55 6.64 -2.01
C ASP A 198 -14.31 5.31 -2.10
N VAL A 199 -15.20 5.18 -3.07
CA VAL A 199 -15.96 3.95 -3.30
C VAL A 199 -15.10 2.83 -3.88
N THR A 200 -14.04 3.17 -4.63
CA THR A 200 -13.21 2.20 -5.36
C THR A 200 -11.85 1.95 -4.71
N TRP A 201 -11.41 2.76 -3.74
CA TRP A 201 -10.11 2.58 -3.10
C TRP A 201 -9.96 1.27 -2.32
N ASN A 202 -11.07 0.64 -1.94
CA ASN A 202 -11.11 -0.69 -1.33
C ASN A 202 -11.16 -1.83 -2.36
N VAL A 203 -11.03 -1.52 -3.65
CA VAL A 203 -10.93 -2.52 -4.71
C VAL A 203 -9.54 -3.11 -4.70
N ILE A 204 -9.45 -4.38 -4.39
CA ILE A 204 -8.20 -5.10 -4.21
C ILE A 204 -8.26 -6.41 -4.99
N TYR A 205 -7.20 -6.68 -5.75
CA TYR A 205 -7.02 -7.97 -6.39
C TYR A 205 -6.22 -8.89 -5.47
N ASN A 206 -6.70 -10.09 -5.29
CA ASN A 206 -6.13 -11.04 -4.35
C ASN A 206 -5.74 -12.35 -5.03
N PHE A 207 -4.69 -12.97 -4.48
CA PHE A 207 -4.28 -14.33 -4.81
C PHE A 207 -3.86 -15.05 -3.54
N ILE A 208 -4.22 -16.33 -3.38
CA ILE A 208 -3.86 -17.11 -2.20
C ILE A 208 -2.56 -17.86 -2.49
N LEU A 209 -1.52 -17.49 -1.74
CA LEU A 209 -0.22 -18.14 -1.76
C LEU A 209 -0.17 -19.23 -0.68
N TYR A 210 -0.10 -20.49 -1.11
CA TYR A 210 0.15 -21.61 -0.22
C TYR A 210 1.65 -21.78 -0.02
N THR A 211 2.10 -21.71 1.24
CA THR A 211 3.50 -21.92 1.56
C THR A 211 3.77 -23.36 1.93
N ARG A 212 4.98 -23.82 1.65
CA ARG A 212 5.47 -25.10 2.15
C ARG A 212 6.08 -24.87 3.53
N GLY A 213 5.71 -25.69 4.50
CA GLY A 213 6.42 -25.72 5.76
C GLY A 213 7.83 -26.28 5.58
N GLY A 214 8.74 -25.83 6.42
CA GLY A 214 10.09 -26.38 6.47
C GLY A 214 11.19 -25.43 5.97
N PRO A 215 12.45 -25.90 5.92
CA PRO A 215 13.60 -25.04 5.73
C PRO A 215 13.84 -24.61 4.27
N TYR A 216 13.07 -25.12 3.33
CA TYR A 216 13.33 -24.92 1.89
C TYR A 216 12.71 -23.64 1.36
N TRP A 217 13.45 -22.96 0.49
CA TRP A 217 12.93 -21.84 -0.28
C TRP A 217 11.98 -22.31 -1.37
N GLN A 218 10.90 -21.56 -1.52
CA GLN A 218 9.89 -21.71 -2.56
C GLN A 218 9.96 -20.52 -3.50
N VAL A 219 10.02 -20.74 -4.79
CA VAL A 219 9.80 -19.71 -5.79
C VAL A 219 8.40 -19.93 -6.36
N ALA A 220 7.49 -19.02 -5.99
CA ALA A 220 6.13 -19.03 -6.51
C ALA A 220 6.06 -18.15 -7.75
N LYS A 221 5.66 -18.71 -8.88
CA LYS A 221 5.40 -18.01 -10.15
C LYS A 221 3.89 -17.88 -10.30
N ILE A 222 3.37 -16.68 -10.15
CA ILE A 222 1.95 -16.42 -10.02
C ILE A 222 1.49 -15.60 -11.22
N PRO A 223 0.65 -16.15 -12.12
CA PRO A 223 0.15 -15.41 -13.26
C PRO A 223 -0.83 -14.31 -12.80
N PHE A 224 -0.73 -13.12 -13.40
CA PHE A 224 -1.66 -12.03 -13.12
C PHE A 224 -3.11 -12.37 -13.49
N SER A 225 -3.32 -13.27 -14.44
CA SER A 225 -4.65 -13.77 -14.83
C SER A 225 -5.43 -14.43 -13.69
N LYS A 226 -4.73 -14.96 -12.66
CA LYS A 226 -5.32 -15.67 -11.52
C LYS A 226 -5.61 -14.80 -10.30
N PHE A 227 -5.41 -13.49 -10.40
CA PHE A 227 -5.85 -12.59 -9.36
C PHE A 227 -7.35 -12.33 -9.48
N PHE A 228 -8.07 -12.51 -8.39
CA PHE A 228 -9.50 -12.24 -8.33
C PHE A 228 -9.80 -10.92 -7.63
N LEU A 229 -10.85 -10.24 -8.10
CA LEU A 229 -11.29 -8.98 -7.57
C LEU A 229 -12.12 -9.15 -6.29
N SER A 230 -11.77 -8.39 -5.28
CA SER A 230 -12.59 -8.27 -4.07
C SER A 230 -12.86 -6.80 -3.73
N TYR A 231 -13.97 -6.55 -3.06
CA TYR A 231 -14.36 -5.26 -2.55
C TYR A 231 -14.68 -5.38 -1.06
N LYS A 232 -13.97 -4.65 -0.22
CA LYS A 232 -14.10 -4.74 1.25
C LYS A 232 -14.08 -6.18 1.77
N GLY A 233 -13.15 -6.99 1.27
CA GLY A 233 -12.98 -8.39 1.67
C GLY A 233 -14.02 -9.36 1.11
N ARG A 234 -14.93 -8.91 0.22
CA ARG A 234 -15.90 -9.78 -0.46
C ARG A 234 -15.49 -9.98 -1.90
N VAL A 235 -15.38 -11.22 -2.33
CA VAL A 235 -15.18 -11.58 -3.73
C VAL A 235 -16.37 -11.05 -4.54
N GLN A 236 -16.08 -10.38 -5.65
CA GLN A 236 -17.11 -9.79 -6.50
C GLN A 236 -17.61 -10.82 -7.52
N ASP A 237 -18.92 -10.78 -7.80
CA ASP A 237 -19.52 -11.63 -8.83
C ASP A 237 -19.01 -11.26 -10.22
N LYS A 238 -18.89 -9.97 -10.50
CA LYS A 238 -18.29 -9.47 -11.73
C LYS A 238 -16.78 -9.36 -11.55
N GLN A 239 -16.05 -10.22 -12.19
CA GLN A 239 -14.59 -10.25 -12.19
C GLN A 239 -14.04 -9.53 -13.42
N CYS A 240 -12.87 -8.90 -13.27
CA CYS A 240 -12.14 -8.27 -14.38
C CYS A 240 -10.64 -8.45 -14.20
N PRO A 241 -9.86 -8.45 -15.28
CA PRO A 241 -8.42 -8.60 -15.21
C PRO A 241 -7.74 -7.41 -14.49
N VAL A 242 -6.59 -7.68 -13.90
CA VAL A 242 -5.78 -6.65 -13.22
C VAL A 242 -5.28 -5.62 -14.23
N ALA A 243 -5.53 -4.34 -13.98
CA ALA A 243 -4.93 -3.25 -14.73
C ALA A 243 -3.47 -3.04 -14.30
N ARG A 244 -2.55 -3.86 -14.86
CA ARG A 244 -1.13 -3.95 -14.46
C ARG A 244 -0.35 -2.66 -14.55
N ASN A 245 -0.85 -1.65 -15.26
CA ASN A 245 -0.23 -0.31 -15.39
C ASN A 245 -0.61 0.68 -14.28
N LYS A 246 -1.50 0.29 -13.35
CA LYS A 246 -2.02 1.20 -12.30
C LYS A 246 -1.99 0.58 -10.90
N ILE A 247 -0.96 -0.17 -10.59
CA ILE A 247 -0.80 -0.80 -9.28
C ILE A 247 -0.22 0.23 -8.30
N THR A 248 -0.88 0.42 -7.17
CA THR A 248 -0.47 1.40 -6.15
C THR A 248 0.41 0.80 -5.07
N ASN A 249 0.09 -0.41 -4.63
CA ASN A 249 0.83 -1.12 -3.60
C ASN A 249 0.65 -2.65 -3.74
N LEU A 250 1.52 -3.37 -3.07
CA LEU A 250 1.44 -4.82 -2.91
C LEU A 250 1.43 -5.14 -1.43
N GLY A 251 0.53 -6.01 -1.00
CA GLY A 251 0.40 -6.47 0.38
C GLY A 251 0.43 -7.99 0.50
N LEU A 252 0.80 -8.43 1.68
CA LEU A 252 0.74 -9.83 2.13
C LEU A 252 -0.04 -9.89 3.42
N THR A 253 -1.13 -10.64 3.42
CA THR A 253 -2.02 -10.76 4.58
C THR A 253 -2.11 -12.22 5.02
N ILE A 254 -2.02 -12.46 6.31
CA ILE A 254 -2.41 -13.72 6.91
C ILE A 254 -3.73 -13.54 7.65
N ALA A 255 -4.72 -14.36 7.29
CA ALA A 255 -6.07 -14.36 7.86
C ALA A 255 -6.74 -15.73 7.69
N ASP A 256 -5.97 -16.79 7.90
CA ASP A 256 -6.43 -18.19 7.71
C ASP A 256 -7.34 -18.72 8.83
N GLY A 257 -7.56 -17.91 9.88
CA GLY A 257 -8.40 -18.29 11.03
C GLY A 257 -7.77 -19.31 11.98
N ILE A 258 -6.51 -19.68 11.77
CA ILE A 258 -5.78 -20.61 12.64
C ILE A 258 -5.03 -19.82 13.71
N PRO A 259 -5.39 -19.94 15.00
CA PRO A 259 -4.67 -19.23 16.05
C PRO A 259 -3.24 -19.73 16.19
N GLY A 260 -2.33 -18.84 16.55
CA GLY A 260 -0.96 -19.19 16.85
C GLY A 260 0.09 -18.40 16.06
N PRO A 261 1.35 -18.75 16.23
CA PRO A 261 2.46 -18.04 15.58
C PRO A 261 2.47 -18.29 14.08
N PHE A 262 2.96 -17.30 13.35
CA PHE A 262 3.25 -17.41 11.93
C PHE A 262 4.62 -16.80 11.60
N ARG A 263 5.22 -17.28 10.52
CA ARG A 263 6.50 -16.80 10.03
C ARG A 263 6.65 -17.00 8.54
N LEU A 264 6.75 -15.90 7.83
CA LEU A 264 7.07 -15.87 6.40
C LEU A 264 8.37 -15.12 6.19
N GLU A 265 9.36 -15.78 5.61
CA GLU A 265 10.61 -15.17 5.23
C GLU A 265 10.62 -14.89 3.74
N MET A 266 11.00 -13.69 3.36
CA MET A 266 10.98 -13.19 1.98
C MET A 266 12.37 -12.76 1.54
N ASP A 267 12.84 -13.24 0.39
CA ASP A 267 14.09 -12.81 -0.23
C ASP A 267 13.83 -11.71 -1.24
N TYR A 268 12.99 -11.98 -2.23
CA TYR A 268 12.62 -10.98 -3.24
C TYR A 268 11.19 -11.17 -3.78
N ILE A 269 10.67 -10.07 -4.31
CA ILE A 269 9.46 -10.02 -5.12
C ILE A 269 9.84 -9.41 -6.47
N GLY A 270 9.38 -9.99 -7.56
CA GLY A 270 9.71 -9.53 -8.90
C GLY A 270 8.65 -9.88 -9.94
N GLY A 271 8.90 -9.49 -11.18
CA GLY A 271 8.11 -9.82 -12.36
C GLY A 271 8.84 -10.81 -13.27
N TYR A 272 8.09 -11.56 -14.05
CA TYR A 272 8.60 -12.51 -15.03
C TYR A 272 7.76 -12.47 -16.30
N ILE A 273 8.41 -12.61 -17.43
CA ILE A 273 7.79 -12.63 -18.76
C ILE A 273 7.78 -14.06 -19.28
N ASP A 274 6.57 -14.61 -19.46
CA ASP A 274 6.37 -15.94 -20.04
C ASP A 274 5.56 -15.82 -21.31
N GLU A 275 6.19 -16.04 -22.46
CA GLU A 275 5.49 -16.04 -23.76
C GLU A 275 4.53 -17.20 -23.92
N THR A 276 4.74 -18.29 -23.20
CA THR A 276 3.86 -19.45 -23.29
C THR A 276 2.53 -19.25 -22.58
N HIS A 277 2.44 -18.20 -21.75
CA HIS A 277 1.24 -17.86 -20.99
C HIS A 277 0.32 -16.99 -21.83
N THR A 278 -0.68 -17.59 -22.43
CA THR A 278 -1.67 -16.93 -23.29
C THR A 278 -2.98 -16.59 -22.58
N GLU A 279 -3.14 -17.03 -21.33
CA GLU A 279 -4.34 -16.78 -20.55
C GLU A 279 -4.38 -15.31 -20.11
N GLU A 280 -5.34 -14.55 -20.58
CA GLU A 280 -5.54 -13.17 -20.15
C GLU A 280 -6.24 -13.09 -18.79
N PHE A 281 -7.20 -13.97 -18.58
CA PHE A 281 -8.00 -13.99 -17.36
C PHE A 281 -8.53 -15.40 -17.06
N ALA A 282 -8.39 -15.86 -15.81
CA ALA A 282 -8.72 -17.22 -15.40
C ALA A 282 -10.18 -17.39 -14.94
N TYR A 283 -10.92 -16.31 -14.73
CA TYR A 283 -12.27 -16.35 -14.19
C TYR A 283 -13.29 -16.01 -15.26
N GLU A 284 -14.40 -16.74 -15.27
CA GLU A 284 -15.52 -16.45 -16.15
C GLU A 284 -16.16 -15.11 -15.79
N MET A 285 -16.35 -14.29 -16.81
CA MET A 285 -17.17 -13.10 -16.69
C MET A 285 -18.59 -13.43 -17.10
N TYR A 286 -19.52 -13.30 -16.17
CA TYR A 286 -20.93 -13.40 -16.50
C TYR A 286 -21.36 -12.10 -17.21
N GLU A 287 -21.42 -12.15 -18.53
CA GLU A 287 -22.05 -11.09 -19.30
C GLU A 287 -23.57 -11.29 -19.23
N THR A 288 -24.24 -10.42 -18.47
CA THR A 288 -25.69 -10.29 -18.61
C THR A 288 -26.01 -9.69 -19.97
N PRO A 289 -26.91 -10.32 -20.78
CA PRO A 289 -27.33 -9.73 -22.05
C PRO A 289 -27.79 -8.28 -21.81
N MET A 290 -27.42 -7.36 -22.74
CA MET A 290 -27.70 -5.93 -22.58
C MET A 290 -29.19 -5.55 -22.37
N GLY A 291 -30.13 -6.49 -22.53
CA GLY A 291 -31.53 -6.31 -22.22
C GLY A 291 -31.94 -6.59 -20.78
N TYR A 292 -30.99 -7.00 -19.92
CA TYR A 292 -31.25 -7.33 -18.51
C TYR A 292 -30.70 -6.28 -17.54
N VAL A 293 -30.54 -5.06 -17.95
CA VAL A 293 -30.46 -3.95 -16.99
C VAL A 293 -31.90 -3.78 -16.49
N ALA A 294 -32.24 -4.60 -15.51
CA ALA A 294 -33.50 -4.48 -14.79
C ALA A 294 -33.60 -3.04 -14.30
N GLY A 295 -34.70 -2.44 -14.63
CA GLY A 295 -34.98 -1.06 -14.35
C GLY A 295 -34.65 -0.64 -12.94
N TYR A 296 -34.03 0.48 -12.90
CA TYR A 296 -34.10 1.40 -11.79
C TYR A 296 -35.32 2.29 -12.04
#